data_19fc22e583a72f41fbc61de2e92e087e
#
_entry.id   19fc22e583a72f41fbc61de2e92e087e
#
_cell.length_a   1.000
_cell.length_b   1.000
_cell.length_c   1.000
_cell.angle_alpha   90.00
_cell.angle_beta   90.00
_cell.angle_gamma   90.00
#
_symmetry.space_group_name_H-M   'P 1'
#
loop_
_entity.id
_entity.type
_entity.pdbx_description
1 polymer ?
#
loop_
_entity_poly.entity_id
_entity_poly.type
_entity_poly.pdbx_seq_one_letter_code
_entity_poly.pdbx_strand_id
1 'polypeptide(L)'
;MDFPELVDRTGRFSHGAPHAVTVGGDGARVVFLRTPDPSSQAAGLWVMNVATAAERLVDGRGISSYAIDHLARVAAYAVDGRLFRADLISGDVAAVVTAEAVEDPQPDPTGRHIGYVTDTSCLRVVGPDGTDELLAGEPDGTSWRDPGGVKWGVPDGAARDFGRSRGWWWSPDGSQILAVRTASTISLHLLDLDGGWVDVHWDRETYPYLVDARWGEGGGPLITVLRRMQQHGLVLSVDPRTGETQVHAELADARWVEPVAGTPRHLPDGRVLVGGELAHDGFDARCLFADGSLLTPPDLYVRRVVGVLPRVGAPAAGPDLIVEGTAGDPAAQDVFRIRTSLGGGATQAVSLTTTPGWHRGAVGGNIVVIDTTIWRGDTRIGDLASFAAPLPYQPRPVLERITDRRLPAAVLYPERHVSGSPLPVLVTLGDGPGHQQVTLDPAGWQERQWWADAGFAVVSVDGRGTPGVAPSFEKVVHRRLADIALADVADTLYALVGKHPDLDLSRVAVRGSGLGGWLAAVAMLRRPDLFRCAVARDPVLDWADLPPVFAERYLGRLEDSPDVYAHHSIRGEPVPESLLLAGAGLTLRQELDFIRAGLS
;
A
#
# COMPACT_ATOMS: atom_id res chain seq x y z
N MET A 1 -20.00 5.90 -25.46
CA MET A 1 -18.76 6.38 -24.81
C MET A 1 -17.76 5.26 -24.91
N ASP A 2 -16.56 5.57 -25.34
CA ASP A 2 -15.48 4.61 -25.48
C ASP A 2 -14.86 4.31 -24.11
N PHE A 3 -14.26 3.09 -23.95
CA PHE A 3 -13.71 2.65 -22.67
C PHE A 3 -12.64 3.59 -22.10
N PRO A 4 -11.63 4.08 -22.87
CA PRO A 4 -10.67 5.06 -22.37
C PRO A 4 -11.32 6.34 -21.80
N GLU A 5 -12.32 6.90 -22.48
CA GLU A 5 -13.06 8.07 -22.00
C GLU A 5 -13.84 7.77 -20.72
N LEU A 6 -14.39 6.56 -20.60
CA LEU A 6 -15.10 6.12 -19.41
C LEU A 6 -14.16 5.96 -18.20
N VAL A 7 -12.97 5.39 -18.41
CA VAL A 7 -11.92 5.25 -17.41
C VAL A 7 -11.50 6.61 -16.85
N ASP A 8 -11.23 7.59 -17.73
CA ASP A 8 -10.82 8.93 -17.31
C ASP A 8 -11.92 9.64 -16.53
N ARG A 9 -13.17 9.59 -17.03
CA ARG A 9 -14.30 10.24 -16.40
C ARG A 9 -14.65 9.68 -15.02
N THR A 10 -14.52 8.37 -14.83
CA THR A 10 -14.92 7.68 -13.60
C THR A 10 -13.77 7.45 -12.62
N GLY A 11 -12.58 8.01 -12.89
CA GLY A 11 -11.38 7.73 -12.11
C GLY A 11 -11.12 6.22 -11.99
N ARG A 12 -11.11 5.53 -13.13
CA ARG A 12 -10.99 4.05 -13.17
C ARG A 12 -12.08 3.33 -12.36
N PHE A 13 -13.31 3.83 -12.40
CA PHE A 13 -14.50 3.31 -11.69
C PHE A 13 -14.43 3.45 -10.15
N SER A 14 -13.54 4.29 -9.64
CA SER A 14 -13.44 4.55 -8.20
C SER A 14 -14.33 5.71 -7.73
N HIS A 15 -14.67 6.65 -8.61
CA HIS A 15 -15.56 7.76 -8.26
C HIS A 15 -16.94 7.23 -7.87
N GLY A 16 -17.48 7.73 -6.75
CA GLY A 16 -18.75 7.26 -6.17
C GLY A 16 -18.59 6.07 -5.22
N ALA A 17 -17.46 5.36 -5.22
CA ALA A 17 -17.20 4.31 -4.25
C ALA A 17 -16.73 4.90 -2.91
N PRO A 18 -17.17 4.36 -1.75
CA PRO A 18 -16.60 4.70 -0.46
C PRO A 18 -15.12 4.31 -0.41
N HIS A 19 -14.27 5.21 0.09
CA HIS A 19 -12.83 4.96 0.27
C HIS A 19 -12.30 5.67 1.51
N ALA A 20 -11.05 5.41 1.88
CA ALA A 20 -10.43 5.93 3.10
C ALA A 20 -11.30 5.68 4.35
N VAL A 21 -11.88 4.49 4.45
CA VAL A 21 -12.80 4.11 5.53
C VAL A 21 -12.06 4.03 6.87
N THR A 22 -12.58 4.73 7.88
CA THR A 22 -12.06 4.73 9.25
C THR A 22 -13.21 4.48 10.24
N VAL A 23 -12.97 3.68 11.25
CA VAL A 23 -13.96 3.37 12.29
C VAL A 23 -13.52 4.00 13.60
N GLY A 24 -14.43 4.68 14.30
CA GLY A 24 -14.14 5.22 15.63
C GLY A 24 -13.80 4.13 16.64
N GLY A 25 -12.93 4.43 17.61
CA GLY A 25 -12.46 3.47 18.61
C GLY A 25 -13.56 2.89 19.51
N ASP A 26 -14.72 3.55 19.61
CA ASP A 26 -15.91 3.03 20.28
C ASP A 26 -16.83 2.19 19.37
N GLY A 27 -16.55 2.14 18.07
CA GLY A 27 -17.38 1.47 17.07
C GLY A 27 -18.73 2.15 16.81
N ALA A 28 -18.91 3.41 17.23
CA ALA A 28 -20.19 4.11 17.07
C ALA A 28 -20.37 4.71 15.69
N ARG A 29 -19.28 5.03 15.00
CA ARG A 29 -19.29 5.71 13.68
C ARG A 29 -18.27 5.12 12.72
N VAL A 30 -18.66 5.09 11.44
CA VAL A 30 -17.79 4.84 10.30
C VAL A 30 -17.70 6.12 9.50
N VAL A 31 -16.48 6.60 9.25
CA VAL A 31 -16.19 7.83 8.50
C VAL A 31 -15.49 7.43 7.20
N PHE A 32 -15.83 8.09 6.10
CA PHE A 32 -15.27 7.75 4.80
C PHE A 32 -15.37 8.91 3.81
N LEU A 33 -14.63 8.83 2.74
CA LEU A 33 -14.75 9.72 1.58
C LEU A 33 -15.58 9.04 0.49
N ARG A 34 -16.38 9.84 -0.22
CA ARG A 34 -17.14 9.40 -1.38
C ARG A 34 -17.52 10.59 -2.26
N THR A 35 -17.36 10.49 -3.58
CA THR A 35 -17.90 11.51 -4.50
C THR A 35 -19.41 11.35 -4.66
N PRO A 36 -20.16 12.44 -4.93
CA PRO A 36 -21.62 12.40 -4.98
C PRO A 36 -22.15 11.56 -6.16
N ASP A 37 -21.38 11.40 -7.20
CA ASP A 37 -21.70 10.64 -8.40
C ASP A 37 -20.41 10.12 -9.10
N PRO A 38 -20.53 9.19 -10.07
CA PRO A 38 -19.36 8.58 -10.71
C PRO A 38 -18.59 9.51 -11.67
N SER A 39 -19.10 10.70 -11.97
CA SER A 39 -18.41 11.67 -12.83
C SER A 39 -17.75 12.81 -12.05
N SER A 40 -18.04 12.93 -10.77
CA SER A 40 -17.45 13.94 -9.89
C SER A 40 -16.05 13.52 -9.43
N GLN A 41 -15.11 14.45 -9.44
CA GLN A 41 -13.78 14.27 -8.85
C GLN A 41 -13.70 14.76 -7.39
N ALA A 42 -14.66 15.58 -6.97
CA ALA A 42 -14.70 16.17 -5.64
C ALA A 42 -15.35 15.21 -4.64
N ALA A 43 -14.54 14.57 -3.80
CA ALA A 43 -15.05 13.72 -2.73
C ALA A 43 -15.57 14.56 -1.55
N GLY A 44 -16.66 14.09 -0.94
CA GLY A 44 -17.18 14.61 0.31
C GLY A 44 -16.80 13.71 1.49
N LEU A 45 -16.78 14.29 2.69
CA LEU A 45 -16.67 13.59 3.95
C LEU A 45 -18.04 13.10 4.39
N TRP A 46 -18.14 11.80 4.61
CA TRP A 46 -19.38 11.14 5.03
C TRP A 46 -19.19 10.47 6.39
N VAL A 47 -20.27 10.39 7.15
CA VAL A 47 -20.31 9.63 8.40
C VAL A 47 -21.54 8.73 8.41
N MET A 48 -21.35 7.48 8.83
CA MET A 48 -22.42 6.54 9.12
C MET A 48 -22.51 6.31 10.62
N ASN A 49 -23.71 6.43 11.17
CA ASN A 49 -24.01 6.04 12.54
C ASN A 49 -24.30 4.54 12.58
N VAL A 50 -23.48 3.76 13.28
CA VAL A 50 -23.56 2.29 13.31
C VAL A 50 -24.84 1.79 13.99
N ALA A 51 -25.39 2.54 14.95
CA ALA A 51 -26.61 2.12 15.65
C ALA A 51 -27.87 2.22 14.78
N THR A 52 -27.92 3.18 13.86
CA THR A 52 -29.07 3.45 13.00
C THR A 52 -28.86 3.04 11.55
N ALA A 53 -27.64 2.68 11.18
CA ALA A 53 -27.18 2.45 9.81
C ALA A 53 -27.46 3.64 8.86
N ALA A 54 -27.60 4.85 9.40
CA ALA A 54 -27.86 6.05 8.63
C ALA A 54 -26.56 6.76 8.23
N GLU A 55 -26.43 7.05 6.94
CA GLU A 55 -25.33 7.84 6.39
C GLU A 55 -25.69 9.33 6.30
N ARG A 56 -24.72 10.19 6.47
CA ARG A 56 -24.87 11.63 6.31
C ARG A 56 -23.63 12.20 5.64
N LEU A 57 -23.85 13.09 4.66
CA LEU A 57 -22.79 13.96 4.15
C LEU A 57 -22.49 15.02 5.20
N VAL A 58 -21.23 15.14 5.57
CA VAL A 58 -20.73 16.17 6.50
C VAL A 58 -20.27 17.39 5.73
N ASP A 59 -19.44 17.18 4.69
CA ASP A 59 -18.93 18.25 3.83
C ASP A 59 -18.65 17.73 2.41
N GLY A 60 -19.01 18.49 1.38
CA GLY A 60 -18.89 18.12 -0.03
C GLY A 60 -17.79 18.87 -0.80
N ARG A 61 -16.81 19.50 -0.16
CA ARG A 61 -15.88 20.47 -0.78
C ARG A 61 -14.73 19.91 -1.61
N GLY A 62 -14.67 18.66 -1.90
CA GLY A 62 -13.52 18.06 -2.62
C GLY A 62 -12.36 17.75 -1.68
N ILE A 63 -12.62 16.89 -0.73
CA ILE A 63 -11.69 16.47 0.32
C ILE A 63 -10.84 15.31 -0.20
N SER A 64 -9.52 15.47 -0.21
CA SER A 64 -8.57 14.44 -0.63
C SER A 64 -8.16 13.48 0.49
N SER A 65 -8.11 13.99 1.72
CA SER A 65 -7.76 13.23 2.92
C SER A 65 -8.37 13.85 4.17
N TYR A 66 -8.54 13.07 5.21
CA TYR A 66 -9.01 13.51 6.52
C TYR A 66 -8.39 12.68 7.62
N ALA A 67 -8.45 13.18 8.85
CA ALA A 67 -8.18 12.42 10.06
C ALA A 67 -9.29 12.64 11.09
N ILE A 68 -9.44 11.67 12.01
CA ILE A 68 -10.45 11.73 13.08
C ILE A 68 -9.79 11.61 14.46
N ASP A 69 -10.44 12.13 15.49
CA ASP A 69 -10.11 11.81 16.87
C ASP A 69 -10.40 10.34 17.19
N HIS A 70 -9.93 9.84 18.35
CA HIS A 70 -10.09 8.43 18.72
C HIS A 70 -11.54 7.92 18.63
N LEU A 71 -12.52 8.73 19.00
CA LEU A 71 -13.93 8.33 19.04
C LEU A 71 -14.75 8.74 17.82
N ALA A 72 -14.12 9.24 16.77
CA ALA A 72 -14.79 9.78 15.59
C ALA A 72 -15.89 10.80 15.93
N ARG A 73 -15.56 11.75 16.80
CA ARG A 73 -16.41 12.91 17.13
C ARG A 73 -16.02 14.13 16.34
N VAL A 74 -14.73 14.24 16.04
CA VAL A 74 -14.13 15.35 15.31
C VAL A 74 -13.38 14.80 14.11
N ALA A 75 -13.54 15.45 12.96
CA ALA A 75 -12.65 15.27 11.82
C ALA A 75 -11.91 16.58 11.51
N ALA A 76 -10.67 16.45 11.07
CA ALA A 76 -9.88 17.54 10.51
C ALA A 76 -9.46 17.19 9.08
N TYR A 77 -9.49 18.17 8.19
CA TYR A 77 -9.07 18.04 6.80
C TYR A 77 -8.67 19.41 6.22
N ALA A 78 -7.91 19.37 5.14
CA ALA A 78 -7.53 20.57 4.40
C ALA A 78 -8.20 20.58 3.02
N VAL A 79 -8.64 21.76 2.59
CA VAL A 79 -9.07 22.03 1.23
C VAL A 79 -8.40 23.31 0.77
N ASP A 80 -7.64 23.24 -0.31
CA ASP A 80 -6.86 24.36 -0.86
C ASP A 80 -5.97 25.04 0.21
N GLY A 81 -5.31 24.23 1.04
CA GLY A 81 -4.43 24.71 2.12
C GLY A 81 -5.16 25.32 3.32
N ARG A 82 -6.48 25.30 3.37
CA ARG A 82 -7.28 25.82 4.49
C ARG A 82 -7.75 24.68 5.39
N LEU A 83 -7.58 24.86 6.69
CA LEU A 83 -8.02 23.90 7.71
C LEU A 83 -9.52 23.97 7.96
N PHE A 84 -10.14 22.81 8.02
CA PHE A 84 -11.53 22.65 8.46
C PHE A 84 -11.62 21.66 9.60
N ARG A 85 -12.49 21.95 10.56
CA ARG A 85 -12.88 21.09 11.67
C ARG A 85 -14.37 20.74 11.51
N ALA A 86 -14.68 19.47 11.48
CA ALA A 86 -16.05 18.99 11.45
C ALA A 86 -16.43 18.28 12.74
N ASP A 87 -17.59 18.62 13.29
CA ASP A 87 -18.23 17.85 14.35
C ASP A 87 -19.05 16.71 13.70
N LEU A 88 -18.60 15.47 13.89
CA LEU A 88 -19.22 14.30 13.28
C LEU A 88 -20.53 13.87 13.97
N ILE A 89 -20.89 14.50 15.09
CA ILE A 89 -22.15 14.26 15.81
C ILE A 89 -23.22 15.22 15.28
N SER A 90 -22.98 16.54 15.37
CA SER A 90 -23.94 17.56 14.89
C SER A 90 -23.92 17.68 13.36
N GLY A 91 -22.77 17.56 12.73
CA GLY A 91 -22.52 17.81 11.31
C GLY A 91 -22.06 19.23 11.03
N ASP A 92 -21.80 20.02 12.06
CA ASP A 92 -21.30 21.36 11.90
C ASP A 92 -19.86 21.35 11.38
N VAL A 93 -19.58 22.22 10.42
CA VAL A 93 -18.24 22.40 9.84
C VAL A 93 -17.82 23.85 9.99
N ALA A 94 -16.66 24.04 10.57
CA ALA A 94 -16.04 25.35 10.75
C ALA A 94 -14.67 25.41 10.06
N ALA A 95 -14.39 26.52 9.39
CA ALA A 95 -13.05 26.85 8.98
C ALA A 95 -12.24 27.27 10.22
N VAL A 96 -11.04 26.76 10.35
CA VAL A 96 -10.10 27.10 11.42
C VAL A 96 -9.07 28.06 10.85
N VAL A 97 -8.83 29.16 11.57
CA VAL A 97 -7.82 30.14 11.16
C VAL A 97 -6.44 29.60 11.48
N THR A 98 -5.57 29.56 10.50
CA THR A 98 -4.19 29.10 10.61
C THR A 98 -3.22 30.17 10.11
N ALA A 99 -2.00 30.15 10.62
CA ALA A 99 -0.96 31.12 10.23
C ALA A 99 -0.44 30.88 8.81
N GLU A 100 -0.45 29.62 8.36
CA GLU A 100 0.09 29.17 7.07
C GLU A 100 -0.84 28.13 6.42
N ALA A 101 -0.54 27.78 5.16
CA ALA A 101 -1.26 26.72 4.47
C ALA A 101 -1.03 25.34 5.13
N VAL A 102 -2.07 24.53 5.15
CA VAL A 102 -2.18 23.31 5.96
C VAL A 102 -2.04 22.06 5.11
N GLU A 103 -1.17 21.16 5.55
CA GLU A 103 -1.01 19.79 5.06
C GLU A 103 -1.11 18.80 6.24
N ASP A 104 -1.59 17.58 5.97
CA ASP A 104 -1.76 16.46 6.92
C ASP A 104 -2.35 16.88 8.29
N PRO A 105 -3.51 17.57 8.35
CA PRO A 105 -4.12 17.97 9.60
C PRO A 105 -4.69 16.76 10.34
N GLN A 106 -4.42 16.66 11.66
CA GLN A 106 -4.90 15.58 12.51
C GLN A 106 -5.39 16.12 13.84
N PRO A 107 -6.63 15.82 14.25
CA PRO A 107 -7.04 16.06 15.62
C PRO A 107 -6.24 15.15 16.56
N ASP A 108 -5.97 15.61 17.76
CA ASP A 108 -5.46 14.75 18.81
C ASP A 108 -6.49 13.65 19.16
N PRO A 109 -6.11 12.55 19.81
CA PRO A 109 -7.05 11.48 20.17
C PRO A 109 -8.23 11.94 21.04
N THR A 110 -8.13 13.08 21.74
CA THR A 110 -9.20 13.67 22.56
C THR A 110 -10.12 14.61 21.77
N GLY A 111 -9.71 15.02 20.55
CA GLY A 111 -10.43 15.95 19.69
C GLY A 111 -10.36 17.42 20.11
N ARG A 112 -9.43 17.78 21.00
CA ARG A 112 -9.26 19.16 21.53
C ARG A 112 -8.34 20.00 20.67
N HIS A 113 -7.19 19.43 20.25
CA HIS A 113 -6.20 20.10 19.43
C HIS A 113 -6.21 19.57 18.01
N ILE A 114 -5.72 20.34 17.06
CA ILE A 114 -5.46 19.90 15.70
C ILE A 114 -4.02 20.25 15.36
N GLY A 115 -3.18 19.22 15.20
CA GLY A 115 -1.84 19.39 14.67
C GLY A 115 -1.86 19.39 13.14
N TYR A 116 -0.91 20.06 12.52
CA TYR A 116 -0.76 20.11 11.08
C TYR A 116 0.67 20.48 10.67
N VAL A 117 1.03 20.11 9.45
CA VAL A 117 2.28 20.52 8.81
C VAL A 117 1.98 21.70 7.89
N THR A 118 2.87 22.69 7.85
CA THR A 118 2.75 23.82 6.93
C THR A 118 3.43 23.51 5.58
N ASP A 119 3.11 24.29 4.55
CA ASP A 119 3.82 24.26 3.27
C ASP A 119 5.29 24.70 3.38
N THR A 120 5.68 25.32 4.48
CA THR A 120 7.08 25.62 4.85
C THR A 120 7.74 24.49 5.65
N SER A 121 7.07 23.36 5.85
CA SER A 121 7.54 22.19 6.60
C SER A 121 7.79 22.44 8.07
N CYS A 122 6.96 23.25 8.69
CA CYS A 122 6.88 23.43 10.14
C CYS A 122 5.71 22.61 10.70
N LEU A 123 5.83 22.17 11.93
CA LEU A 123 4.76 21.51 12.68
C LEU A 123 4.10 22.53 13.62
N ARG A 124 2.79 22.68 13.49
CA ARG A 124 1.98 23.62 14.27
C ARG A 124 0.80 22.92 14.93
N VAL A 125 0.25 23.53 15.96
CA VAL A 125 -0.92 23.02 16.68
C VAL A 125 -1.91 24.14 16.94
N VAL A 126 -3.18 23.91 16.58
CA VAL A 126 -4.30 24.77 16.94
C VAL A 126 -4.94 24.24 18.21
N GLY A 127 -4.98 25.07 19.24
CA GLY A 127 -5.61 24.79 20.53
C GLY A 127 -7.14 24.93 20.52
N PRO A 128 -7.81 24.51 21.59
CA PRO A 128 -9.27 24.59 21.72
C PRO A 128 -9.80 26.03 21.80
N ASP A 129 -8.96 27.00 22.11
CA ASP A 129 -9.26 28.43 22.12
C ASP A 129 -9.04 29.10 20.76
N GLY A 130 -8.58 28.33 19.75
CA GLY A 130 -8.26 28.81 18.41
C GLY A 130 -6.86 29.42 18.28
N THR A 131 -6.03 29.38 19.32
CA THR A 131 -4.63 29.78 19.23
C THR A 131 -3.86 28.83 18.35
N ASP A 132 -3.13 29.34 17.36
CA ASP A 132 -2.27 28.58 16.44
C ASP A 132 -0.80 28.75 16.81
N GLU A 133 -0.19 27.72 17.36
CA GLU A 133 1.17 27.77 17.90
C GLU A 133 2.16 26.99 17.04
N LEU A 134 3.35 27.55 16.82
CA LEU A 134 4.48 26.86 16.21
C LEU A 134 5.08 25.90 17.24
N LEU A 135 4.99 24.59 16.97
CA LEU A 135 5.57 23.58 17.86
C LEU A 135 7.00 23.22 17.47
N ALA A 136 7.27 23.08 16.16
CA ALA A 136 8.61 22.83 15.65
C ALA A 136 8.77 23.43 14.25
N GLY A 137 9.89 24.11 14.02
CA GLY A 137 10.23 24.74 12.75
C GLY A 137 11.60 25.40 12.83
N GLU A 138 12.19 25.70 11.68
CA GLU A 138 13.44 26.46 11.62
C GLU A 138 13.12 27.93 11.30
N PRO A 139 13.84 28.91 11.92
CA PRO A 139 13.53 30.33 11.79
C PRO A 139 13.58 30.89 10.37
N ASP A 140 14.32 30.21 9.47
CA ASP A 140 14.60 30.71 8.13
C ASP A 140 13.66 30.11 7.06
N GLY A 141 12.61 29.36 7.47
CA GLY A 141 11.48 28.94 6.63
C GLY A 141 11.88 28.37 5.26
N THR A 142 12.75 27.37 5.24
CA THR A 142 13.07 26.70 3.96
C THR A 142 11.86 25.89 3.52
N SER A 143 11.29 26.25 2.38
CA SER A 143 10.19 25.52 1.76
C SER A 143 10.54 24.02 1.63
N TRP A 144 9.58 23.12 1.89
CA TRP A 144 9.73 21.67 1.62
C TRP A 144 10.20 21.37 0.19
N ARG A 145 10.05 22.34 -0.72
CA ARG A 145 10.51 22.28 -2.11
C ARG A 145 12.01 22.51 -2.26
N ASP A 146 12.68 23.00 -1.21
CA ASP A 146 14.12 23.19 -1.23
C ASP A 146 14.85 21.89 -0.86
N PRO A 147 15.66 21.29 -1.74
CA PRO A 147 16.26 19.97 -1.54
C PRO A 147 17.20 19.82 -0.34
N GLY A 148 17.54 20.90 0.35
CA GLY A 148 18.46 20.92 1.50
C GLY A 148 17.87 21.52 2.77
N GLY A 149 16.59 21.93 2.75
CA GLY A 149 15.94 22.56 3.91
C GLY A 149 15.61 21.58 5.03
N VAL A 150 15.60 22.06 6.27
CA VAL A 150 15.14 21.29 7.42
C VAL A 150 13.61 21.19 7.37
N LYS A 151 13.07 19.97 7.61
CA LYS A 151 11.64 19.69 7.54
C LYS A 151 11.20 19.02 8.82
N TRP A 152 10.04 19.43 9.34
CA TRP A 152 9.42 18.85 10.53
C TRP A 152 8.06 18.24 10.21
N GLY A 153 7.81 17.03 10.71
CA GLY A 153 6.53 16.36 10.54
C GLY A 153 6.25 15.83 9.12
N VAL A 154 7.17 16.03 8.19
CA VAL A 154 7.05 15.57 6.80
C VAL A 154 7.67 14.18 6.67
N PRO A 155 7.07 13.25 5.87
CA PRO A 155 7.70 11.97 5.55
C PRO A 155 9.06 12.18 4.88
N ASP A 156 10.08 11.44 5.33
CA ASP A 156 11.41 11.48 4.69
C ASP A 156 11.42 10.73 3.34
N GLY A 157 12.54 10.83 2.61
CA GLY A 157 12.67 10.28 1.26
C GLY A 157 12.51 8.75 1.16
N ALA A 158 12.73 8.00 2.26
CA ALA A 158 12.56 6.54 2.29
C ALA A 158 11.14 6.12 2.70
N ALA A 159 10.35 7.02 3.25
CA ALA A 159 9.04 6.73 3.83
C ALA A 159 8.10 6.02 2.84
N ARG A 160 8.06 6.50 1.58
CA ARG A 160 7.22 5.94 0.53
C ARG A 160 7.54 4.48 0.23
N ASP A 161 8.82 4.11 0.21
CA ASP A 161 9.27 2.75 -0.10
C ASP A 161 8.92 1.74 1.00
N PHE A 162 8.64 2.24 2.21
CA PHE A 162 8.14 1.47 3.33
C PHE A 162 6.62 1.62 3.55
N GLY A 163 5.92 2.31 2.65
CA GLY A 163 4.47 2.54 2.77
C GLY A 163 4.08 3.52 3.87
N ARG A 164 5.03 4.31 4.39
CA ARG A 164 4.79 5.34 5.41
C ARG A 164 4.43 6.66 4.74
N SER A 165 3.22 7.17 5.02
CA SER A 165 2.71 8.42 4.48
C SER A 165 2.83 9.62 5.43
N ARG A 166 3.29 9.39 6.69
CA ARG A 166 3.33 10.39 7.75
C ARG A 166 4.72 10.60 8.29
N GLY A 167 4.92 11.81 8.82
CA GLY A 167 6.13 12.19 9.54
C GLY A 167 5.89 12.55 11.01
N TRP A 168 4.65 12.41 11.54
CA TRP A 168 4.37 12.75 12.94
C TRP A 168 3.14 12.01 13.49
N TRP A 169 3.06 11.87 14.82
CA TRP A 169 2.05 11.07 15.53
C TRP A 169 1.75 11.67 16.89
N TRP A 170 0.48 11.80 17.24
CA TRP A 170 0.02 12.15 18.57
C TRP A 170 0.31 11.05 19.60
N SER A 171 0.60 11.45 20.84
CA SER A 171 0.46 10.55 22.00
C SER A 171 -1.01 10.19 22.22
N PRO A 172 -1.31 9.01 22.82
CA PRO A 172 -2.70 8.57 23.04
C PRO A 172 -3.54 9.54 23.89
N ASP A 173 -2.91 10.30 24.77
CA ASP A 173 -3.56 11.30 25.63
C ASP A 173 -3.61 12.71 25.03
N GLY A 174 -2.96 12.91 23.86
CA GLY A 174 -2.90 14.19 23.17
C GLY A 174 -1.98 15.23 23.81
N SER A 175 -1.09 14.82 24.72
CA SER A 175 -0.18 15.75 25.42
C SER A 175 1.15 15.98 24.70
N GLN A 176 1.56 15.05 23.84
CA GLN A 176 2.83 15.09 23.11
C GLN A 176 2.66 14.70 21.64
N ILE A 177 3.65 15.06 20.83
CA ILE A 177 3.80 14.63 19.44
C ILE A 177 5.17 13.99 19.25
N LEU A 178 5.20 12.82 18.61
CA LEU A 178 6.41 12.26 18.02
C LEU A 178 6.54 12.80 16.60
N ALA A 179 7.65 13.44 16.25
CA ALA A 179 7.85 14.05 14.93
C ALA A 179 9.20 13.69 14.31
N VAL A 180 9.18 13.46 13.01
CA VAL A 180 10.39 13.34 12.16
C VAL A 180 10.92 14.73 11.90
N ARG A 181 12.23 14.93 12.11
CA ARG A 181 13.01 16.04 11.59
C ARG A 181 13.94 15.51 10.51
N THR A 182 13.81 16.04 9.32
CA THR A 182 14.68 15.72 8.19
C THR A 182 15.62 16.88 7.90
N ALA A 183 16.92 16.61 7.91
CA ALA A 183 17.98 17.51 7.49
C ALA A 183 18.90 16.72 6.53
N SER A 184 20.20 16.75 6.73
CA SER A 184 21.14 15.82 6.05
C SER A 184 20.91 14.36 6.46
N THR A 185 20.35 14.13 7.64
CA THR A 185 19.92 12.85 8.21
C THR A 185 18.55 13.02 8.85
N ILE A 186 17.86 11.90 9.09
CA ILE A 186 16.61 11.90 9.84
C ILE A 186 16.88 11.79 11.35
N SER A 187 16.01 12.41 12.13
CA SER A 187 15.90 12.24 13.58
C SER A 187 14.43 12.24 13.99
N LEU A 188 14.16 11.71 15.18
CA LEU A 188 12.83 11.74 15.80
C LEU A 188 12.91 12.55 17.09
N HIS A 189 11.86 13.29 17.36
CA HIS A 189 11.74 14.14 18.53
C HIS A 189 10.37 13.97 19.17
N LEU A 190 10.33 13.94 20.48
CA LEU A 190 9.13 14.03 21.30
C LEU A 190 8.93 15.50 21.64
N LEU A 191 7.80 16.06 21.30
CA LEU A 191 7.47 17.47 21.42
C LEU A 191 6.32 17.62 22.41
N ASP A 192 6.52 18.39 23.47
CA ASP A 192 5.45 18.79 24.37
C ASP A 192 4.69 20.00 23.82
N LEU A 193 3.40 20.11 24.12
CA LEU A 193 2.59 21.23 23.64
C LEU A 193 2.99 22.60 24.24
N ASP A 194 3.75 22.59 25.32
CA ASP A 194 4.31 23.80 25.95
C ASP A 194 5.68 24.23 25.38
N GLY A 195 6.15 23.54 24.31
CA GLY A 195 7.38 23.86 23.58
C GLY A 195 8.62 23.13 24.09
N GLY A 196 8.50 22.21 25.04
CA GLY A 196 9.57 21.28 25.42
C GLY A 196 9.80 20.21 24.35
N TRP A 197 11.04 19.74 24.20
CA TRP A 197 11.34 18.65 23.27
C TRP A 197 12.46 17.75 23.76
N VAL A 198 12.41 16.48 23.35
CA VAL A 198 13.38 15.43 23.68
C VAL A 198 13.76 14.67 22.43
N ASP A 199 15.06 14.47 22.21
CA ASP A 199 15.55 13.63 21.10
C ASP A 199 15.29 12.15 21.39
N VAL A 200 14.84 11.42 20.38
CA VAL A 200 14.78 9.95 20.41
C VAL A 200 16.13 9.39 19.99
N HIS A 201 16.71 8.56 20.86
CA HIS A 201 18.07 8.04 20.71
C HIS A 201 18.10 6.64 20.12
N TRP A 202 18.66 6.48 18.91
CA TRP A 202 19.07 5.20 18.36
C TRP A 202 20.33 5.36 17.51
N ASP A 203 20.99 4.30 17.19
CA ASP A 203 22.16 4.31 16.30
C ASP A 203 21.74 4.60 14.86
N ARG A 204 21.63 5.89 14.50
CA ARG A 204 21.22 6.39 13.19
C ARG A 204 22.25 6.17 12.10
N GLU A 205 23.50 5.99 12.45
CA GLU A 205 24.57 5.66 11.49
C GLU A 205 24.43 4.23 10.99
N THR A 206 24.21 3.29 11.88
CA THR A 206 24.02 1.86 11.54
C THR A 206 22.61 1.60 10.98
N TYR A 207 21.58 2.29 11.48
CA TYR A 207 20.16 2.12 11.10
C TYR A 207 19.57 3.44 10.58
N PRO A 208 19.95 3.86 9.35
CA PRO A 208 19.53 5.16 8.81
C PRO A 208 18.08 5.22 8.35
N TYR A 209 17.41 4.08 8.16
CA TYR A 209 16.05 4.05 7.64
C TYR A 209 15.02 3.89 8.76
N LEU A 210 14.12 4.86 8.87
CA LEU A 210 12.91 4.77 9.67
C LEU A 210 11.80 4.15 8.80
N VAL A 211 11.39 2.94 9.14
CA VAL A 211 10.33 2.20 8.43
C VAL A 211 8.95 2.69 8.84
N ASP A 212 8.64 2.61 10.13
CA ASP A 212 7.36 3.03 10.69
C ASP A 212 7.56 3.52 12.13
N ALA A 213 6.64 4.35 12.59
CA ALA A 213 6.52 4.75 13.97
C ALA A 213 5.05 4.72 14.37
N ARG A 214 4.77 4.26 15.60
CA ARG A 214 3.42 4.19 16.12
C ARG A 214 3.40 4.55 17.59
N TRP A 215 2.43 5.36 17.95
CA TRP A 215 2.17 5.67 19.33
C TRP A 215 0.72 5.33 19.65
N GLY A 216 0.48 4.16 20.19
CA GLY A 216 -0.83 3.67 20.57
C GLY A 216 -0.96 3.51 22.07
N GLU A 217 -2.15 3.20 22.53
CA GLU A 217 -2.41 2.87 23.94
C GLU A 217 -1.52 1.70 24.38
N GLY A 218 -1.10 1.71 25.64
CA GLY A 218 -0.36 0.62 26.28
C GLY A 218 1.13 0.83 26.46
N GLY A 219 1.71 1.93 25.94
CA GLY A 219 3.13 2.23 26.11
C GLY A 219 3.62 3.48 25.41
N GLY A 220 4.93 3.71 25.43
CA GLY A 220 5.60 4.72 24.64
C GLY A 220 5.58 4.39 23.15
N PRO A 221 6.12 5.28 22.31
CA PRO A 221 6.22 5.03 20.88
C PRO A 221 7.00 3.74 20.58
N LEU A 222 6.58 3.05 19.53
CA LEU A 222 7.33 1.96 18.91
C LEU A 222 7.84 2.44 17.56
N ILE A 223 9.11 2.20 17.26
CA ILE A 223 9.71 2.52 15.97
C ILE A 223 10.38 1.28 15.36
N THR A 224 10.33 1.17 14.04
CA THR A 224 11.10 0.16 13.30
C THR A 224 12.17 0.88 12.48
N VAL A 225 13.40 0.45 12.63
CA VAL A 225 14.56 1.00 11.91
C VAL A 225 15.31 -0.09 11.18
N LEU A 226 15.85 0.21 9.99
CA LEU A 226 16.61 -0.74 9.18
C LEU A 226 18.00 -0.19 8.84
N ARG A 227 18.95 -1.11 8.68
CA ARG A 227 20.24 -0.84 8.04
C ARG A 227 20.05 -0.47 6.57
N ARG A 228 21.04 0.21 5.98
CA ARG A 228 21.02 0.63 4.57
C ARG A 228 20.71 -0.54 3.62
N MET A 229 21.32 -1.70 3.82
CA MET A 229 21.08 -2.88 3.00
C MET A 229 19.80 -3.66 3.38
N GLN A 230 19.05 -3.16 4.35
CA GLN A 230 17.76 -3.71 4.81
C GLN A 230 17.79 -5.19 5.24
N GLN A 231 18.97 -5.78 5.43
CA GLN A 231 19.13 -7.17 5.87
C GLN A 231 18.96 -7.33 7.38
N HIS A 232 19.01 -6.25 8.12
CA HIS A 232 18.89 -6.23 9.57
C HIS A 232 18.13 -4.97 10.01
N GLY A 233 17.28 -5.14 11.00
CA GLY A 233 16.50 -4.06 11.59
C GLY A 233 16.19 -4.28 13.05
N LEU A 234 15.70 -3.25 13.68
CA LEU A 234 15.29 -3.25 15.07
C LEU A 234 13.88 -2.71 15.22
N VAL A 235 13.11 -3.34 16.08
CA VAL A 235 11.92 -2.74 16.68
C VAL A 235 12.32 -2.20 18.03
N LEU A 236 12.17 -0.90 18.22
CA LEU A 236 12.58 -0.18 19.42
C LEU A 236 11.35 0.36 20.15
N SER A 237 11.30 0.20 21.46
CA SER A 237 10.40 0.95 22.34
C SER A 237 11.10 2.20 22.81
N VAL A 238 10.36 3.32 22.86
CA VAL A 238 10.88 4.65 23.22
C VAL A 238 10.29 5.08 24.56
N ASP A 239 11.13 5.49 25.51
CA ASP A 239 10.65 6.19 26.71
C ASP A 239 10.22 7.63 26.34
N PRO A 240 8.95 7.98 26.49
CA PRO A 240 8.44 9.29 26.05
C PRO A 240 8.94 10.47 26.88
N ARG A 241 9.62 10.24 28.01
CA ARG A 241 10.18 11.30 28.87
C ARG A 241 11.64 11.57 28.60
N THR A 242 12.39 10.53 28.20
CA THR A 242 13.85 10.63 28.06
C THR A 242 14.32 10.47 26.62
N GLY A 243 13.47 9.93 25.72
CA GLY A 243 13.86 9.58 24.37
C GLY A 243 14.76 8.33 24.26
N GLU A 244 15.11 7.71 25.38
CA GLU A 244 15.91 6.50 25.38
C GLU A 244 15.16 5.35 24.75
N THR A 245 15.88 4.53 23.98
CA THR A 245 15.30 3.39 23.28
C THR A 245 15.79 2.07 23.85
N GLN A 246 14.91 1.08 23.81
CA GLN A 246 15.23 -0.31 24.14
C GLN A 246 14.86 -1.21 22.96
N VAL A 247 15.75 -2.16 22.64
CA VAL A 247 15.47 -3.18 21.61
C VAL A 247 14.38 -4.11 22.12
N HIS A 248 13.24 -4.11 21.42
CA HIS A 248 12.15 -5.03 21.69
C HIS A 248 12.26 -6.29 20.83
N ALA A 249 12.63 -6.15 19.56
CA ALA A 249 12.84 -7.27 18.65
C ALA A 249 13.91 -6.93 17.60
N GLU A 250 14.62 -7.96 17.17
CA GLU A 250 15.52 -7.90 16.02
C GLU A 250 14.85 -8.54 14.81
N LEU A 251 15.03 -7.91 13.65
CA LEU A 251 14.55 -8.37 12.35
C LEU A 251 15.75 -8.70 11.49
N ALA A 252 15.80 -9.88 10.90
CA ALA A 252 16.92 -10.27 10.05
C ALA A 252 16.47 -11.13 8.88
N ASP A 253 17.08 -10.89 7.72
CA ASP A 253 16.90 -11.70 6.51
C ASP A 253 18.19 -11.65 5.68
N ALA A 254 18.52 -12.74 5.01
CA ALA A 254 19.73 -12.83 4.20
C ALA A 254 19.73 -11.89 2.97
N ARG A 255 18.55 -11.44 2.53
CA ARG A 255 18.37 -10.55 1.36
C ARG A 255 17.84 -9.19 1.78
N TRP A 256 16.62 -9.14 2.30
CA TRP A 256 16.06 -7.93 2.93
C TRP A 256 14.92 -8.28 3.87
N VAL A 257 14.77 -7.52 4.93
CA VAL A 257 13.61 -7.56 5.82
C VAL A 257 12.44 -6.88 5.13
N GLU A 258 11.30 -7.57 5.05
CA GLU A 258 10.06 -6.98 4.55
C GLU A 258 9.11 -6.73 5.72
N PRO A 259 8.89 -5.47 6.10
CA PRO A 259 8.01 -5.14 7.21
C PRO A 259 6.54 -5.47 6.90
N VAL A 260 5.79 -5.91 7.91
CA VAL A 260 4.35 -6.10 7.78
C VAL A 260 3.63 -4.80 8.11
N ALA A 261 2.89 -4.27 7.16
CA ALA A 261 2.12 -3.05 7.38
C ALA A 261 1.17 -3.18 8.57
N GLY A 262 1.11 -2.17 9.43
CA GLY A 262 0.31 -2.21 10.67
C GLY A 262 1.06 -2.72 11.90
N THR A 263 2.34 -3.10 11.76
CA THR A 263 3.27 -3.38 12.87
C THR A 263 4.41 -2.35 12.86
N PRO A 264 5.12 -2.13 14.00
CA PRO A 264 4.88 -2.69 15.33
C PRO A 264 3.64 -2.08 16.01
N ARG A 265 3.07 -2.76 17.01
CA ARG A 265 1.89 -2.27 17.72
C ARG A 265 1.81 -2.85 19.15
N HIS A 266 1.48 -2.00 20.13
CA HIS A 266 1.07 -2.47 21.44
C HIS A 266 -0.26 -3.21 21.35
N LEU A 267 -0.35 -4.35 22.03
CA LEU A 267 -1.60 -5.08 22.24
C LEU A 267 -2.21 -4.70 23.59
N PRO A 268 -3.55 -4.80 23.76
CA PRO A 268 -4.23 -4.47 25.01
C PRO A 268 -3.80 -5.32 26.20
N ASP A 269 -3.16 -6.45 25.96
CA ASP A 269 -2.60 -7.35 26.99
C ASP A 269 -1.15 -7.03 27.38
N GLY A 270 -0.60 -5.94 26.86
CA GLY A 270 0.75 -5.42 27.14
C GLY A 270 1.85 -5.99 26.23
N ARG A 271 1.56 -6.99 25.39
CA ARG A 271 2.53 -7.53 24.43
C ARG A 271 2.73 -6.55 23.25
N VAL A 272 3.83 -6.73 22.54
CA VAL A 272 4.10 -5.99 21.30
C VAL A 272 3.99 -6.94 20.10
N LEU A 273 3.13 -6.56 19.15
CA LEU A 273 2.96 -7.25 17.88
C LEU A 273 4.03 -6.81 16.90
N VAL A 274 4.72 -7.77 16.30
CA VAL A 274 5.78 -7.56 15.31
C VAL A 274 5.52 -8.43 14.08
N GLY A 275 5.79 -7.90 12.90
CA GLY A 275 5.82 -8.66 11.66
C GLY A 275 7.19 -9.33 11.45
N GLY A 276 7.19 -10.50 10.83
CA GLY A 276 8.40 -11.22 10.47
C GLY A 276 8.12 -12.31 9.46
N GLU A 277 9.14 -13.06 9.07
CA GLU A 277 9.03 -14.14 8.10
C GLU A 277 9.67 -15.41 8.63
N LEU A 278 9.08 -16.54 8.24
CA LEU A 278 9.64 -17.88 8.47
C LEU A 278 9.75 -18.61 7.14
N ALA A 279 10.92 -19.24 6.90
CA ALA A 279 11.20 -20.04 5.72
C ALA A 279 11.91 -21.35 6.13
N HIS A 280 11.33 -22.06 7.10
CA HIS A 280 11.83 -23.35 7.61
C HIS A 280 10.69 -24.16 8.24
N ASP A 281 10.88 -25.45 8.44
CA ASP A 281 9.95 -26.35 9.12
C ASP A 281 8.51 -26.34 8.54
N GLY A 282 8.39 -26.22 7.21
CA GLY A 282 7.08 -26.14 6.52
C GLY A 282 6.49 -24.74 6.44
N PHE A 283 7.14 -23.73 7.02
CA PHE A 283 6.80 -22.32 6.82
C PHE A 283 7.56 -21.73 5.64
N ASP A 284 6.86 -20.98 4.83
CA ASP A 284 7.38 -19.99 3.88
C ASP A 284 6.34 -18.89 3.76
N ALA A 285 6.17 -18.15 4.85
CA ALA A 285 5.09 -17.18 5.00
C ALA A 285 5.54 -15.94 5.76
N ARG A 286 4.88 -14.84 5.48
CA ARG A 286 4.99 -13.61 6.26
C ARG A 286 4.05 -13.71 7.44
N CYS A 287 4.60 -13.61 8.66
CA CYS A 287 3.97 -14.00 9.90
C CYS A 287 3.87 -12.84 10.88
N LEU A 288 3.10 -13.05 11.95
CA LEU A 288 3.01 -12.16 13.11
C LEU A 288 3.51 -12.86 14.37
N PHE A 289 4.20 -12.09 15.18
CA PHE A 289 4.75 -12.50 16.47
C PHE A 289 4.29 -11.55 17.57
N ALA A 290 4.13 -12.05 18.78
CA ALA A 290 3.99 -11.24 19.98
C ALA A 290 5.01 -11.74 21.01
N ASP A 291 5.92 -10.85 21.44
CA ASP A 291 7.02 -11.15 22.36
C ASP A 291 7.76 -12.46 22.01
N GLY A 292 8.12 -12.60 20.71
CA GLY A 292 8.81 -13.75 20.17
C GLY A 292 7.95 -15.00 19.91
N SER A 293 6.68 -15.01 20.33
CA SER A 293 5.76 -16.13 20.08
C SER A 293 5.04 -15.96 18.73
N LEU A 294 5.09 -16.99 17.87
CA LEU A 294 4.38 -17.02 16.59
C LEU A 294 2.86 -17.03 16.80
N LEU A 295 2.14 -16.15 16.10
CA LEU A 295 0.70 -16.02 16.18
C LEU A 295 -0.06 -16.52 14.94
N THR A 296 0.61 -16.67 13.80
CA THR A 296 -0.03 -17.02 12.53
C THR A 296 0.24 -18.46 12.11
N PRO A 297 -0.73 -19.14 11.49
CA PRO A 297 -0.50 -20.46 10.92
C PRO A 297 0.40 -20.39 9.67
N PRO A 298 1.07 -21.51 9.28
CA PRO A 298 2.03 -21.54 8.19
C PRO A 298 1.43 -21.34 6.79
N ASP A 299 0.15 -21.54 6.64
CA ASP A 299 -0.61 -21.42 5.39
C ASP A 299 -1.24 -20.04 5.19
N LEU A 300 -1.01 -19.11 6.12
CA LEU A 300 -1.46 -17.72 6.02
C LEU A 300 -0.28 -16.79 5.75
N TYR A 301 -0.26 -16.18 4.57
CA TYR A 301 0.63 -15.08 4.24
C TYR A 301 -0.03 -13.77 4.65
N VAL A 302 0.47 -13.11 5.71
CA VAL A 302 -0.05 -11.84 6.20
C VAL A 302 0.43 -10.69 5.32
N ARG A 303 -0.51 -9.90 4.81
CA ARG A 303 -0.22 -8.69 4.03
C ARG A 303 -0.22 -7.43 4.90
N ARG A 304 -1.20 -7.33 5.80
CA ARG A 304 -1.36 -6.15 6.65
C ARG A 304 -2.13 -6.49 7.93
N VAL A 305 -1.74 -5.87 9.04
CA VAL A 305 -2.56 -5.83 10.24
C VAL A 305 -3.54 -4.65 10.14
N VAL A 306 -4.83 -4.96 10.06
CA VAL A 306 -5.90 -3.96 9.96
C VAL A 306 -6.14 -3.31 11.32
N GLY A 307 -6.22 -4.13 12.37
CA GLY A 307 -6.42 -3.66 13.73
C GLY A 307 -6.58 -4.76 14.76
N VAL A 308 -6.97 -4.36 15.94
CA VAL A 308 -7.11 -5.21 17.12
C VAL A 308 -8.52 -5.07 17.68
N LEU A 309 -9.17 -6.20 17.94
CA LEU A 309 -10.47 -6.24 18.60
C LEU A 309 -10.29 -6.70 20.04
N PRO A 310 -10.73 -5.91 21.03
CA PRO A 310 -10.72 -6.35 22.43
C PRO A 310 -11.70 -7.49 22.63
N ARG A 311 -11.30 -8.52 23.38
CA ARG A 311 -12.22 -9.58 23.84
C ARG A 311 -12.84 -9.21 25.17
N VAL A 312 -14.12 -8.94 25.15
CA VAL A 312 -14.89 -8.65 26.37
C VAL A 312 -15.27 -9.97 27.05
N GLY A 313 -15.02 -10.09 28.35
CA GLY A 313 -15.50 -11.22 29.19
C GLY A 313 -14.62 -12.48 29.18
N ALA A 314 -13.45 -12.47 28.58
CA ALA A 314 -12.51 -13.60 28.59
C ALA A 314 -11.07 -13.13 28.92
N PRO A 315 -10.78 -12.80 30.20
CA PRO A 315 -9.51 -12.21 30.59
C PRO A 315 -8.27 -13.10 30.35
N ALA A 316 -8.45 -14.41 30.18
CA ALA A 316 -7.36 -15.34 29.80
C ALA A 316 -7.18 -15.48 28.29
N ALA A 317 -8.06 -14.90 27.48
CA ALA A 317 -7.93 -14.87 26.04
C ALA A 317 -7.29 -13.54 25.63
N GLY A 318 -6.22 -13.59 24.86
CA GLY A 318 -5.64 -12.39 24.24
C GLY A 318 -6.62 -11.71 23.28
N PRO A 319 -6.28 -10.53 22.75
CA PRO A 319 -7.12 -9.83 21.77
C PRO A 319 -7.24 -10.61 20.46
N ASP A 320 -8.28 -10.32 19.68
CA ASP A 320 -8.36 -10.79 18.30
C ASP A 320 -7.64 -9.80 17.37
N LEU A 321 -6.80 -10.31 16.46
CA LEU A 321 -6.20 -9.50 15.42
C LEU A 321 -7.06 -9.62 14.16
N ILE A 322 -7.28 -8.51 13.48
CA ILE A 322 -7.86 -8.48 12.14
C ILE A 322 -6.75 -8.18 11.14
N VAL A 323 -6.57 -9.08 10.17
CA VAL A 323 -5.50 -8.98 9.18
C VAL A 323 -6.06 -9.15 7.77
N GLU A 324 -5.42 -8.52 6.81
CA GLU A 324 -5.53 -8.88 5.40
C GLU A 324 -4.45 -9.88 5.08
N GLY A 325 -4.80 -10.92 4.36
CA GLY A 325 -3.86 -11.99 4.06
C GLY A 325 -4.31 -12.87 2.90
N THR A 326 -3.44 -13.80 2.57
CA THR A 326 -3.66 -14.80 1.52
C THR A 326 -3.51 -16.18 2.12
N ALA A 327 -4.51 -17.03 1.94
CA ALA A 327 -4.44 -18.44 2.32
C ALA A 327 -4.68 -19.32 1.09
N GLY A 328 -3.67 -20.06 0.67
CA GLY A 328 -3.74 -21.03 -0.44
C GLY A 328 -3.67 -20.43 -1.84
N ASP A 329 -4.58 -19.54 -2.23
CA ASP A 329 -4.58 -18.89 -3.55
C ASP A 329 -4.01 -17.47 -3.50
N PRO A 330 -2.79 -17.20 -4.04
CA PRO A 330 -2.22 -15.85 -4.06
C PRO A 330 -3.05 -14.82 -4.84
N ALA A 331 -3.94 -15.25 -5.74
CA ALA A 331 -4.84 -14.32 -6.42
C ALA A 331 -5.90 -13.71 -5.47
N ALA A 332 -6.14 -14.33 -4.32
CA ALA A 332 -7.09 -13.86 -3.32
C ALA A 332 -6.40 -13.06 -2.20
N GLN A 333 -7.06 -12.03 -1.74
CA GLN A 333 -6.80 -11.35 -0.48
C GLN A 333 -8.09 -11.35 0.33
N ASP A 334 -8.05 -12.00 1.48
CA ASP A 334 -9.18 -12.10 2.39
C ASP A 334 -8.91 -11.38 3.71
N VAL A 335 -9.97 -11.11 4.48
CA VAL A 335 -9.87 -10.56 5.82
C VAL A 335 -10.02 -11.69 6.83
N PHE A 336 -9.02 -11.84 7.69
CA PHE A 336 -8.98 -12.90 8.69
C PHE A 336 -9.06 -12.34 10.11
N ARG A 337 -9.68 -13.11 10.99
CA ARG A 337 -9.60 -12.95 12.45
C ARG A 337 -8.61 -13.98 12.99
N ILE A 338 -7.55 -13.52 13.64
CA ILE A 338 -6.60 -14.36 14.37
C ILE A 338 -6.92 -14.27 15.83
N ARG A 339 -7.33 -15.40 16.43
CA ARG A 339 -7.61 -15.51 17.86
C ARG A 339 -6.33 -15.75 18.61
N THR A 340 -5.87 -14.78 19.39
CA THR A 340 -4.67 -14.95 20.22
C THR A 340 -5.00 -15.52 21.59
N SER A 341 -4.00 -16.11 22.26
CA SER A 341 -4.08 -16.58 23.66
C SER A 341 -2.90 -16.03 24.45
N LEU A 342 -3.07 -15.81 25.76
CA LEU A 342 -2.00 -15.31 26.63
C LEU A 342 -0.93 -16.36 26.91
N GLY A 343 -1.25 -17.65 26.77
CA GLY A 343 -0.32 -18.76 27.06
C GLY A 343 0.57 -19.19 25.89
N GLY A 344 0.49 -18.54 24.74
CA GLY A 344 1.10 -19.01 23.50
C GLY A 344 0.42 -20.27 22.95
N GLY A 345 0.71 -20.66 21.74
CA GLY A 345 0.16 -21.84 21.10
C GLY A 345 -0.42 -21.53 19.71
N ALA A 346 -0.71 -22.59 18.96
CA ALA A 346 -1.27 -22.46 17.62
C ALA A 346 -2.57 -21.67 17.66
N THR A 347 -2.57 -20.54 17.00
CA THR A 347 -3.72 -19.66 16.89
C THR A 347 -4.51 -20.03 15.63
N GLN A 348 -5.82 -19.93 15.71
CA GLN A 348 -6.68 -20.20 14.58
C GLN A 348 -6.90 -18.90 13.80
N ALA A 349 -6.58 -18.91 12.52
CA ALA A 349 -7.04 -17.90 11.57
C ALA A 349 -8.40 -18.32 11.02
N VAL A 350 -9.40 -17.43 11.13
CA VAL A 350 -10.74 -17.63 10.61
C VAL A 350 -11.01 -16.57 9.56
N SER A 351 -11.32 -16.96 8.32
CA SER A 351 -11.74 -16.01 7.31
C SER A 351 -13.06 -15.35 7.71
N LEU A 352 -13.12 -14.03 7.60
CA LEU A 352 -14.33 -13.22 7.77
C LEU A 352 -15.02 -12.97 6.42
N THR A 353 -14.36 -13.26 5.31
CA THR A 353 -14.91 -13.21 3.96
C THR A 353 -15.53 -14.54 3.59
N THR A 354 -16.67 -14.52 2.94
CA THR A 354 -17.44 -15.73 2.58
C THR A 354 -17.15 -16.24 1.17
N THR A 355 -16.60 -15.38 0.32
CA THR A 355 -16.22 -15.69 -1.06
C THR A 355 -14.79 -15.22 -1.29
N PRO A 356 -13.97 -16.01 -2.01
CA PRO A 356 -12.65 -15.55 -2.40
C PRO A 356 -12.75 -14.26 -3.23
N GLY A 357 -11.86 -13.30 -2.96
CA GLY A 357 -11.89 -12.01 -3.63
C GLY A 357 -10.61 -11.21 -3.35
N TRP A 358 -10.71 -9.90 -3.51
CA TRP A 358 -9.69 -8.95 -3.11
C TRP A 358 -10.30 -7.97 -2.11
N HIS A 359 -10.36 -8.43 -0.87
CA HIS A 359 -11.08 -7.74 0.19
C HIS A 359 -10.18 -6.84 1.04
N ARG A 360 -10.74 -5.75 1.54
CA ARG A 360 -10.06 -4.80 2.42
C ARG A 360 -10.85 -4.61 3.71
N GLY A 361 -10.12 -4.41 4.82
CA GLY A 361 -10.70 -4.23 6.13
C GLY A 361 -10.44 -2.87 6.76
N ALA A 362 -11.38 -2.42 7.61
CA ALA A 362 -11.18 -1.36 8.60
C ALA A 362 -11.81 -1.78 9.93
N VAL A 363 -11.23 -1.33 11.06
CA VAL A 363 -11.62 -1.80 12.39
C VAL A 363 -11.64 -0.65 13.39
N GLY A 364 -12.63 -0.65 14.28
CA GLY A 364 -12.68 0.20 15.46
C GLY A 364 -13.70 -0.32 16.48
N GLY A 365 -13.37 -0.27 17.77
CA GLY A 365 -14.21 -0.85 18.82
C GLY A 365 -14.47 -2.33 18.60
N ASN A 366 -15.73 -2.71 18.40
CA ASN A 366 -16.15 -4.07 18.05
C ASN A 366 -16.72 -4.18 16.62
N ILE A 367 -16.41 -3.20 15.77
CA ILE A 367 -16.88 -3.12 14.38
C ILE A 367 -15.75 -3.51 13.44
N VAL A 368 -16.09 -4.32 12.45
CA VAL A 368 -15.24 -4.62 11.29
C VAL A 368 -15.99 -4.18 10.05
N VAL A 369 -15.36 -3.38 9.21
CA VAL A 369 -15.85 -3.08 7.86
C VAL A 369 -15.03 -3.92 6.88
N ILE A 370 -15.70 -4.67 6.02
CA ILE A 370 -15.08 -5.44 4.94
C ILE A 370 -15.62 -4.87 3.64
N ASP A 371 -14.76 -4.26 2.85
CA ASP A 371 -15.10 -3.47 1.66
C ASP A 371 -16.11 -2.37 2.00
N THR A 372 -17.39 -2.61 1.77
CA THR A 372 -18.48 -1.71 2.14
C THR A 372 -19.39 -2.26 3.23
N THR A 373 -19.27 -3.54 3.58
CA THR A 373 -20.15 -4.20 4.55
C THR A 373 -19.66 -4.03 5.98
N ILE A 374 -20.54 -3.64 6.87
CA ILE A 374 -20.26 -3.35 8.27
C ILE A 374 -20.75 -4.51 9.13
N TRP A 375 -19.87 -5.04 9.96
CA TRP A 375 -20.10 -6.18 10.84
C TRP A 375 -19.86 -5.82 12.31
N ARG A 376 -20.71 -6.35 13.19
CA ARG A 376 -20.49 -6.41 14.64
C ARG A 376 -20.44 -7.86 15.07
N GLY A 377 -19.25 -8.39 15.35
CA GLY A 377 -19.08 -9.83 15.51
C GLY A 377 -19.49 -10.55 14.22
N ASP A 378 -20.50 -11.44 14.33
CA ASP A 378 -21.05 -12.18 13.20
C ASP A 378 -22.36 -11.57 12.66
N THR A 379 -22.77 -10.40 13.19
CA THR A 379 -23.99 -9.71 12.77
C THR A 379 -23.68 -8.62 11.75
N ARG A 380 -24.29 -8.72 10.56
CA ARG A 380 -24.25 -7.65 9.56
C ARG A 380 -25.12 -6.48 10.02
N ILE A 381 -24.53 -5.28 10.07
CA ILE A 381 -25.21 -4.04 10.45
C ILE A 381 -25.81 -3.34 9.23
N GLY A 382 -25.05 -3.28 8.13
CA GLY A 382 -25.44 -2.60 6.90
C GLY A 382 -24.28 -2.50 5.94
N ASP A 383 -24.47 -1.69 4.88
CA ASP A 383 -23.44 -1.42 3.90
C ASP A 383 -23.27 0.10 3.73
N LEU A 384 -22.05 0.52 3.43
CA LEU A 384 -21.80 1.85 2.91
C LEU A 384 -22.31 1.92 1.48
N ALA A 385 -23.18 2.89 1.18
CA ALA A 385 -23.72 3.06 -0.15
C ALA A 385 -22.61 3.39 -1.16
N SER A 386 -22.65 2.78 -2.34
CA SER A 386 -21.78 3.11 -3.45
C SER A 386 -22.58 3.77 -4.58
N PHE A 387 -22.04 4.86 -5.11
CA PHE A 387 -22.55 5.59 -6.28
C PHE A 387 -21.65 5.38 -7.50
N ALA A 388 -20.68 4.45 -7.41
CA ALA A 388 -19.75 4.18 -8.49
C ALA A 388 -20.48 3.70 -9.75
N ALA A 389 -19.91 4.05 -10.90
CA ALA A 389 -20.40 3.52 -12.17
C ALA A 389 -20.23 1.99 -12.18
N PRO A 390 -21.20 1.25 -12.72
CA PRO A 390 -21.02 -0.18 -12.89
C PRO A 390 -19.84 -0.47 -13.81
N LEU A 391 -19.11 -1.55 -13.50
CA LEU A 391 -18.01 -2.00 -14.35
C LEU A 391 -18.58 -2.39 -15.73
N PRO A 392 -18.00 -1.89 -16.85
CA PRO A 392 -18.55 -2.09 -18.19
C PRO A 392 -18.40 -3.53 -18.70
N TYR A 393 -17.40 -4.24 -18.19
CA TYR A 393 -17.12 -5.62 -18.59
C TYR A 393 -17.35 -6.59 -17.43
N GLN A 394 -17.60 -7.86 -17.80
CA GLN A 394 -17.63 -9.01 -16.89
C GLN A 394 -16.43 -9.93 -17.20
N PRO A 395 -15.19 -9.53 -16.91
CA PRO A 395 -14.01 -10.28 -17.29
C PRO A 395 -14.03 -11.68 -16.68
N ARG A 396 -13.60 -12.67 -17.45
CA ARG A 396 -13.48 -14.06 -17.01
C ARG A 396 -12.06 -14.56 -17.24
N PRO A 397 -11.07 -14.04 -16.49
CA PRO A 397 -9.70 -14.51 -16.60
C PRO A 397 -9.63 -15.98 -16.21
N VAL A 398 -8.95 -16.78 -17.01
CA VAL A 398 -8.61 -18.16 -16.65
C VAL A 398 -7.31 -18.08 -15.84
N LEU A 399 -7.42 -18.26 -14.53
CA LEU A 399 -6.29 -18.24 -13.62
C LEU A 399 -5.57 -19.58 -13.65
N GLU A 400 -4.25 -19.55 -13.78
CA GLU A 400 -3.40 -20.72 -13.91
C GLU A 400 -2.25 -20.68 -12.89
N ARG A 401 -1.78 -21.86 -12.53
CA ARG A 401 -0.52 -22.10 -11.82
C ARG A 401 0.38 -22.88 -12.78
N ILE A 402 1.31 -22.16 -13.39
CA ILE A 402 2.02 -22.68 -14.55
C ILE A 402 3.49 -22.97 -14.22
N THR A 403 4.10 -23.86 -14.97
CA THR A 403 5.43 -24.41 -14.73
C THR A 403 5.55 -25.21 -13.42
N ASP A 404 6.69 -25.82 -13.18
CA ASP A 404 7.05 -26.50 -11.92
C ASP A 404 7.15 -25.51 -10.73
N ARG A 405 7.43 -24.24 -11.03
CA ARG A 405 7.48 -23.15 -10.04
C ARG A 405 6.10 -22.64 -9.61
N ARG A 406 5.03 -23.14 -10.24
CA ARG A 406 3.64 -22.74 -9.99
C ARG A 406 3.43 -21.23 -10.09
N LEU A 407 4.01 -20.60 -11.14
CA LEU A 407 3.89 -19.18 -11.38
C LEU A 407 2.41 -18.79 -11.56
N PRO A 408 1.89 -17.80 -10.82
CA PRO A 408 0.56 -17.27 -11.07
C PRO A 408 0.49 -16.61 -12.44
N ALA A 409 -0.45 -17.03 -13.25
CA ALA A 409 -0.70 -16.49 -14.57
C ALA A 409 -2.20 -16.40 -14.84
N ALA A 410 -2.58 -15.57 -15.79
CA ALA A 410 -3.95 -15.49 -16.26
C ALA A 410 -4.00 -15.33 -17.76
N VAL A 411 -4.98 -15.97 -18.39
CA VAL A 411 -5.31 -15.77 -19.79
C VAL A 411 -6.72 -15.19 -19.87
N LEU A 412 -6.87 -14.08 -20.60
CA LEU A 412 -8.15 -13.43 -20.83
C LEU A 412 -8.41 -13.32 -22.32
N TYR A 413 -9.52 -13.90 -22.75
CA TYR A 413 -9.96 -13.89 -24.14
C TYR A 413 -11.00 -12.78 -24.40
N PRO A 414 -11.18 -12.36 -25.68
CA PRO A 414 -12.32 -11.53 -26.06
C PRO A 414 -13.64 -12.14 -25.59
N GLU A 415 -14.62 -11.32 -25.24
CA GLU A 415 -15.95 -11.80 -24.80
C GLU A 415 -16.60 -12.74 -25.83
N ARG A 416 -16.35 -12.48 -27.12
CA ARG A 416 -16.90 -13.25 -28.25
C ARG A 416 -15.91 -14.22 -28.87
N HIS A 417 -14.86 -14.62 -28.12
CA HIS A 417 -13.88 -15.58 -28.62
C HIS A 417 -14.51 -16.93 -28.93
N VAL A 418 -14.13 -17.48 -30.07
CA VAL A 418 -14.52 -18.84 -30.51
C VAL A 418 -13.30 -19.76 -30.40
N SER A 419 -13.42 -20.79 -29.59
CA SER A 419 -12.36 -21.79 -29.40
C SER A 419 -11.91 -22.38 -30.74
N GLY A 420 -10.62 -22.56 -30.93
CA GLY A 420 -10.01 -22.99 -32.19
C GLY A 420 -9.66 -21.85 -33.15
N SER A 421 -9.82 -20.58 -32.72
CA SER A 421 -9.44 -19.41 -33.50
C SER A 421 -8.19 -18.75 -32.87
N PRO A 422 -6.97 -19.01 -33.40
CA PRO A 422 -5.74 -18.46 -32.81
C PRO A 422 -5.72 -16.95 -32.79
N LEU A 423 -5.33 -16.36 -31.65
CA LEU A 423 -5.22 -14.92 -31.42
C LEU A 423 -3.77 -14.50 -31.17
N PRO A 424 -3.37 -13.32 -31.65
CA PRO A 424 -2.12 -12.72 -31.21
C PRO A 424 -2.13 -12.52 -29.70
N VAL A 425 -0.98 -12.68 -29.08
CA VAL A 425 -0.84 -12.60 -27.62
C VAL A 425 -0.39 -11.20 -27.22
N LEU A 426 -1.06 -10.60 -26.25
CA LEU A 426 -0.62 -9.38 -25.57
C LEU A 426 -0.24 -9.70 -24.13
N VAL A 427 1.05 -9.63 -23.81
CA VAL A 427 1.55 -9.79 -22.44
C VAL A 427 1.44 -8.44 -21.73
N THR A 428 0.76 -8.42 -20.58
CA THR A 428 0.73 -7.26 -19.69
C THR A 428 1.65 -7.48 -18.50
N LEU A 429 2.55 -6.53 -18.24
CA LEU A 429 3.50 -6.58 -17.14
C LEU A 429 3.09 -5.58 -16.06
N GLY A 430 3.12 -6.00 -14.80
CA GLY A 430 2.84 -5.17 -13.64
C GLY A 430 4.00 -4.22 -13.29
N ASP A 431 3.80 -3.32 -12.33
CA ASP A 431 4.75 -2.28 -11.93
C ASP A 431 6.02 -2.81 -11.21
N GLY A 432 6.39 -4.08 -11.41
CA GLY A 432 7.66 -4.64 -10.97
C GLY A 432 7.57 -5.43 -9.66
N PRO A 433 8.73 -5.65 -9.00
CA PRO A 433 8.76 -6.41 -7.76
C PRO A 433 7.95 -5.70 -6.67
N GLY A 434 7.30 -6.48 -5.81
CA GLY A 434 6.39 -5.94 -4.80
C GLY A 434 4.97 -5.64 -5.30
N HIS A 435 4.70 -5.77 -6.62
CA HIS A 435 3.38 -5.54 -7.20
C HIS A 435 2.79 -6.82 -7.79
N GLN A 436 1.51 -7.08 -7.51
CA GLN A 436 0.77 -8.25 -7.99
C GLN A 436 -0.36 -7.81 -8.93
N GLN A 437 -0.51 -8.51 -10.06
CA GLN A 437 -1.54 -8.19 -11.06
C GLN A 437 -2.52 -9.34 -11.36
N VAL A 438 -2.14 -10.58 -11.05
CA VAL A 438 -3.01 -11.75 -11.18
C VAL A 438 -3.81 -11.89 -9.89
N THR A 439 -4.92 -11.17 -9.81
CA THR A 439 -5.74 -11.06 -8.61
C THR A 439 -7.21 -11.32 -8.90
N LEU A 440 -8.00 -11.59 -7.86
CA LEU A 440 -9.46 -11.71 -7.94
C LEU A 440 -10.17 -10.34 -7.85
N ASP A 441 -9.47 -9.22 -8.03
CA ASP A 441 -10.07 -7.91 -8.12
C ASP A 441 -10.71 -7.65 -9.50
N PRO A 442 -12.05 -7.56 -9.61
CA PRO A 442 -12.71 -7.34 -10.90
C PRO A 442 -12.32 -6.03 -11.59
N ALA A 443 -11.99 -5.00 -10.81
CA ALA A 443 -11.60 -3.69 -11.35
C ALA A 443 -10.27 -3.77 -12.10
N GLY A 444 -9.34 -4.57 -11.62
CA GLY A 444 -8.03 -4.78 -12.25
C GLY A 444 -8.10 -5.42 -13.64
N TRP A 445 -9.21 -6.08 -13.99
CA TRP A 445 -9.37 -6.76 -15.28
C TRP A 445 -10.09 -5.93 -16.35
N GLN A 446 -10.62 -4.75 -16.03
CA GLN A 446 -11.44 -3.97 -16.97
C GLN A 446 -10.63 -3.50 -18.18
N GLU A 447 -9.44 -2.92 -17.98
CA GLU A 447 -8.56 -2.51 -19.07
C GLU A 447 -8.06 -3.71 -19.88
N ARG A 448 -7.78 -4.85 -19.20
CA ARG A 448 -7.34 -6.08 -19.88
C ARG A 448 -8.45 -6.68 -20.74
N GLN A 449 -9.72 -6.57 -20.33
CA GLN A 449 -10.84 -7.00 -21.17
C GLN A 449 -11.00 -6.12 -22.42
N TRP A 450 -10.81 -4.80 -22.28
CA TRP A 450 -10.80 -3.91 -23.44
C TRP A 450 -9.71 -4.29 -24.45
N TRP A 451 -8.51 -4.63 -23.97
CA TRP A 451 -7.44 -5.15 -24.82
C TRP A 451 -7.81 -6.50 -25.46
N ALA A 452 -8.43 -7.37 -24.71
CA ALA A 452 -8.87 -8.65 -25.24
C ALA A 452 -9.90 -8.44 -26.37
N ASP A 453 -10.91 -7.61 -26.15
CA ASP A 453 -11.95 -7.30 -27.14
C ASP A 453 -11.41 -6.54 -28.36
N ALA A 454 -10.24 -5.92 -28.25
CA ALA A 454 -9.51 -5.34 -29.38
C ALA A 454 -8.86 -6.42 -30.29
N GLY A 455 -8.93 -7.71 -29.92
CA GLY A 455 -8.54 -8.85 -30.76
C GLY A 455 -7.32 -9.63 -30.27
N PHE A 456 -6.99 -9.57 -28.97
CA PHE A 456 -5.84 -10.25 -28.39
C PHE A 456 -6.26 -11.34 -27.39
N ALA A 457 -5.44 -12.38 -27.25
CA ALA A 457 -5.39 -13.14 -26.02
C ALA A 457 -4.46 -12.40 -25.03
N VAL A 458 -5.02 -11.84 -23.95
CA VAL A 458 -4.25 -11.09 -22.97
C VAL A 458 -3.69 -12.04 -21.91
N VAL A 459 -2.37 -12.04 -21.75
CA VAL A 459 -1.67 -12.85 -20.76
C VAL A 459 -1.07 -11.92 -19.68
N SER A 460 -1.35 -12.23 -18.43
CA SER A 460 -0.74 -11.58 -17.26
C SER A 460 0.06 -12.62 -16.48
N VAL A 461 1.24 -12.23 -15.98
CA VAL A 461 2.16 -13.12 -15.26
C VAL A 461 2.65 -12.44 -14.00
N ASP A 462 2.47 -13.10 -12.86
CA ASP A 462 3.12 -12.75 -11.61
C ASP A 462 4.30 -13.69 -11.40
N GLY A 463 5.45 -13.33 -12.00
CA GLY A 463 6.69 -14.05 -11.85
C GLY A 463 7.30 -13.92 -10.46
N ARG A 464 8.41 -14.60 -10.24
CA ARG A 464 9.18 -14.45 -8.99
C ARG A 464 9.57 -12.98 -8.79
N GLY A 465 9.51 -12.51 -7.55
CA GLY A 465 9.59 -11.11 -7.15
C GLY A 465 8.24 -10.50 -6.77
N THR A 466 7.11 -11.16 -7.08
CA THR A 466 5.79 -10.68 -6.67
C THR A 466 5.38 -11.21 -5.30
N PRO A 467 4.63 -10.41 -4.50
CA PRO A 467 4.19 -10.81 -3.15
C PRO A 467 3.01 -11.78 -3.17
N GLY A 468 2.70 -12.36 -2.03
CA GLY A 468 1.49 -13.16 -1.80
C GLY A 468 1.64 -14.64 -2.10
N VAL A 469 2.74 -15.08 -2.71
CA VAL A 469 3.06 -16.50 -2.87
C VAL A 469 3.84 -17.00 -1.67
N ALA A 470 5.03 -16.46 -1.46
CA ALA A 470 5.90 -16.80 -0.35
C ALA A 470 7.08 -15.81 -0.27
N PRO A 471 7.70 -15.58 0.90
CA PRO A 471 8.90 -14.77 1.02
C PRO A 471 10.07 -15.25 0.14
N SER A 472 10.30 -16.56 0.02
CA SER A 472 11.35 -17.10 -0.85
C SER A 472 11.08 -16.80 -2.33
N PHE A 473 9.82 -16.81 -2.75
CA PHE A 473 9.40 -16.47 -4.10
C PHE A 473 9.63 -14.98 -4.42
N GLU A 474 9.42 -14.10 -3.45
CA GLU A 474 9.68 -12.67 -3.61
C GLU A 474 11.18 -12.37 -3.70
N LYS A 475 11.97 -12.96 -2.81
CA LYS A 475 13.36 -12.56 -2.57
C LYS A 475 14.39 -13.24 -3.47
N VAL A 476 14.00 -14.28 -4.20
CA VAL A 476 14.92 -15.00 -5.11
C VAL A 476 15.47 -14.10 -6.22
N VAL A 477 14.80 -13.00 -6.54
CA VAL A 477 15.20 -12.03 -7.59
C VAL A 477 16.37 -11.14 -7.19
N HIS A 478 16.79 -11.16 -5.92
CA HIS A 478 17.89 -10.34 -5.43
C HIS A 478 19.12 -10.42 -6.34
N ARG A 479 19.57 -9.28 -6.89
CA ARG A 479 20.67 -9.08 -7.84
C ARG A 479 20.47 -9.75 -9.22
N ARG A 480 19.31 -10.34 -9.50
CA ARG A 480 19.02 -11.09 -10.73
C ARG A 480 17.62 -10.83 -11.28
N LEU A 481 17.02 -9.68 -10.94
CA LEU A 481 15.63 -9.38 -11.24
C LEU A 481 15.32 -9.47 -12.74
N ALA A 482 16.12 -8.83 -13.60
CA ALA A 482 15.90 -8.82 -15.05
C ALA A 482 15.86 -10.23 -15.65
N ASP A 483 16.81 -11.08 -15.27
CA ASP A 483 16.93 -12.42 -15.84
C ASP A 483 15.80 -13.33 -15.37
N ILE A 484 15.49 -13.27 -14.07
CA ILE A 484 14.46 -14.12 -13.46
C ILE A 484 13.08 -13.72 -13.96
N ALA A 485 12.76 -12.42 -13.97
CA ALA A 485 11.47 -11.93 -14.43
C ALA A 485 11.24 -12.23 -15.92
N LEU A 486 12.25 -12.01 -16.77
CA LEU A 486 12.15 -12.32 -18.19
C LEU A 486 12.01 -13.82 -18.45
N ALA A 487 12.77 -14.66 -17.74
CA ALA A 487 12.66 -16.12 -17.86
C ALA A 487 11.28 -16.61 -17.43
N ASP A 488 10.72 -16.07 -16.32
CA ASP A 488 9.38 -16.46 -15.85
C ASP A 488 8.28 -16.08 -16.85
N VAL A 489 8.39 -14.92 -17.50
CA VAL A 489 7.45 -14.53 -18.57
C VAL A 489 7.55 -15.48 -19.77
N ALA A 490 8.76 -15.77 -20.25
CA ALA A 490 8.97 -16.65 -21.40
C ALA A 490 8.51 -18.10 -21.11
N ASP A 491 8.92 -18.65 -19.98
CA ASP A 491 8.55 -20.02 -19.56
C ASP A 491 7.03 -20.15 -19.39
N THR A 492 6.37 -19.10 -18.87
CA THR A 492 4.91 -19.06 -18.74
C THR A 492 4.23 -19.11 -20.11
N LEU A 493 4.67 -18.30 -21.07
CA LEU A 493 4.10 -18.32 -22.43
C LEU A 493 4.21 -19.70 -23.09
N TYR A 494 5.39 -20.32 -23.03
CA TYR A 494 5.58 -21.67 -23.60
C TYR A 494 4.73 -22.73 -22.90
N ALA A 495 4.57 -22.64 -21.58
CA ALA A 495 3.76 -23.60 -20.84
C ALA A 495 2.25 -23.38 -21.06
N LEU A 496 1.79 -22.13 -21.23
CA LEU A 496 0.38 -21.82 -21.47
C LEU A 496 -0.14 -22.38 -22.80
N VAL A 497 0.66 -22.40 -23.86
CA VAL A 497 0.23 -22.92 -25.17
C VAL A 497 -0.24 -24.36 -25.07
N GLY A 498 0.36 -25.19 -24.20
CA GLY A 498 -0.08 -26.57 -23.97
C GLY A 498 -1.50 -26.70 -23.40
N LYS A 499 -1.99 -25.65 -22.72
CA LYS A 499 -3.35 -25.61 -22.15
C LYS A 499 -4.30 -24.71 -22.95
N HIS A 500 -3.74 -23.72 -23.63
CA HIS A 500 -4.44 -22.66 -24.36
C HIS A 500 -3.97 -22.65 -25.83
N PRO A 501 -4.43 -23.60 -26.67
CA PRO A 501 -3.93 -23.73 -28.05
C PRO A 501 -4.25 -22.57 -28.97
N ASP A 502 -5.15 -21.67 -28.56
CA ASP A 502 -5.50 -20.47 -29.30
C ASP A 502 -4.52 -19.31 -29.07
N LEU A 503 -3.46 -19.49 -28.27
CA LEU A 503 -2.37 -18.52 -28.13
C LEU A 503 -1.40 -18.64 -29.32
N ASP A 504 -1.34 -17.62 -30.17
CA ASP A 504 -0.40 -17.59 -31.30
C ASP A 504 0.92 -16.96 -30.88
N LEU A 505 1.88 -17.77 -30.47
CA LEU A 505 3.22 -17.29 -30.09
C LEU A 505 4.09 -16.81 -31.25
N SER A 506 3.64 -16.89 -32.49
CA SER A 506 4.32 -16.23 -33.60
C SER A 506 4.05 -14.72 -33.63
N ARG A 507 3.02 -14.26 -32.90
CA ARG A 507 2.57 -12.85 -32.82
C ARG A 507 2.39 -12.44 -31.36
N VAL A 508 3.50 -12.19 -30.66
CA VAL A 508 3.50 -11.76 -29.25
C VAL A 508 3.91 -10.30 -29.14
N ALA A 509 3.07 -9.49 -28.52
CA ALA A 509 3.41 -8.15 -28.07
C ALA A 509 3.51 -8.11 -26.54
N VAL A 510 4.30 -7.19 -26.00
CA VAL A 510 4.42 -6.98 -24.57
C VAL A 510 4.25 -5.50 -24.23
N ARG A 511 3.56 -5.20 -23.13
CA ARG A 511 3.37 -3.83 -22.63
C ARG A 511 3.50 -3.73 -21.13
N GLY A 512 3.93 -2.56 -20.65
CA GLY A 512 4.01 -2.24 -19.23
C GLY A 512 4.25 -0.77 -18.98
N SER A 513 4.14 -0.36 -17.72
CA SER A 513 4.39 1.00 -17.24
C SER A 513 5.40 0.97 -16.09
N GLY A 514 6.17 2.05 -15.87
CA GLY A 514 7.14 2.11 -14.80
C GLY A 514 8.17 0.98 -14.88
N LEU A 515 8.29 0.17 -13.85
CA LEU A 515 9.14 -1.03 -13.84
C LEU A 515 8.61 -2.14 -14.77
N GLY A 516 7.30 -2.22 -14.98
CA GLY A 516 6.72 -3.09 -16.01
C GLY A 516 7.08 -2.61 -17.42
N GLY A 517 7.17 -1.29 -17.63
CA GLY A 517 7.68 -0.69 -18.86
C GLY A 517 9.16 -1.00 -19.09
N TRP A 518 9.96 -0.91 -18.04
CA TRP A 518 11.36 -1.37 -18.07
C TRP A 518 11.45 -2.85 -18.47
N LEU A 519 10.67 -3.72 -17.87
CA LEU A 519 10.70 -5.16 -18.20
C LEU A 519 10.21 -5.42 -19.63
N ALA A 520 9.22 -4.66 -20.13
CA ALA A 520 8.76 -4.74 -21.51
C ALA A 520 9.87 -4.37 -22.49
N ALA A 521 10.64 -3.30 -22.21
CA ALA A 521 11.79 -2.94 -22.99
C ALA A 521 12.91 -3.99 -22.93
N VAL A 522 13.24 -4.50 -21.74
CA VAL A 522 14.18 -5.61 -21.55
C VAL A 522 13.77 -6.85 -22.35
N ALA A 523 12.46 -7.19 -22.34
CA ALA A 523 11.91 -8.31 -23.09
C ALA A 523 12.13 -8.14 -24.59
N MET A 524 11.85 -6.97 -25.14
CA MET A 524 12.08 -6.68 -26.57
C MET A 524 13.55 -6.73 -26.95
N LEU A 525 14.41 -6.13 -26.13
CA LEU A 525 15.85 -6.05 -26.41
C LEU A 525 16.56 -7.40 -26.30
N ARG A 526 16.15 -8.26 -25.36
CA ARG A 526 16.83 -9.53 -25.07
C ARG A 526 16.17 -10.76 -25.68
N ARG A 527 14.87 -10.67 -26.02
CA ARG A 527 14.11 -11.80 -26.61
C ARG A 527 13.31 -11.36 -27.86
N PRO A 528 14.00 -10.76 -28.88
CA PRO A 528 13.35 -10.41 -30.14
C PRO A 528 12.88 -11.64 -30.93
N ASP A 529 13.34 -12.83 -30.55
CA ASP A 529 12.86 -14.11 -31.05
C ASP A 529 11.42 -14.41 -30.61
N LEU A 530 11.01 -13.97 -29.41
CA LEU A 530 9.71 -14.20 -28.83
C LEU A 530 8.76 -13.02 -29.00
N PHE A 531 9.24 -11.79 -28.79
CA PHE A 531 8.42 -10.59 -28.85
C PHE A 531 8.56 -9.85 -30.17
N ARG A 532 7.44 -9.56 -30.85
CA ARG A 532 7.40 -8.83 -32.12
C ARG A 532 7.42 -7.33 -31.93
N CYS A 533 6.77 -6.83 -30.90
CA CYS A 533 6.80 -5.43 -30.52
C CYS A 533 6.56 -5.25 -29.02
N ALA A 534 7.01 -4.10 -28.50
CA ALA A 534 6.86 -3.74 -27.10
C ALA A 534 6.45 -2.28 -26.92
N VAL A 535 5.60 -2.03 -25.91
CA VAL A 535 5.26 -0.68 -25.43
C VAL A 535 5.74 -0.53 -24.00
N ALA A 536 6.68 0.38 -23.78
CA ALA A 536 7.24 0.75 -22.50
C ALA A 536 6.82 2.17 -22.15
N ARG A 537 5.84 2.31 -21.23
CA ARG A 537 5.35 3.61 -20.77
C ARG A 537 6.12 4.01 -19.51
N ASP A 538 6.66 5.23 -19.51
CA ASP A 538 7.46 5.78 -18.39
C ASP A 538 8.49 4.78 -17.83
N PRO A 539 9.28 4.08 -18.68
CA PRO A 539 10.15 3.01 -18.19
C PRO A 539 11.29 3.58 -17.36
N VAL A 540 11.71 2.82 -16.36
CA VAL A 540 12.99 3.04 -15.69
C VAL A 540 14.11 2.73 -16.69
N LEU A 541 14.83 3.75 -17.14
CA LEU A 541 15.93 3.58 -18.11
C LEU A 541 17.22 3.15 -17.44
N ASP A 542 17.47 3.67 -16.25
CA ASP A 542 18.65 3.37 -15.46
C ASP A 542 18.28 3.15 -13.99
N TRP A 543 18.67 2.01 -13.45
CA TRP A 543 18.42 1.68 -12.05
C TRP A 543 19.19 2.56 -11.08
N ALA A 544 20.27 3.22 -11.53
CA ALA A 544 21.01 4.20 -10.73
C ALA A 544 20.21 5.51 -10.50
N ASP A 545 19.17 5.78 -11.29
CA ASP A 545 18.28 6.94 -11.10
C ASP A 545 17.21 6.70 -10.02
N LEU A 546 17.02 5.44 -9.59
CA LEU A 546 16.06 5.10 -8.55
C LEU A 546 16.59 5.46 -7.16
N PRO A 547 15.69 5.74 -6.19
CA PRO A 547 16.11 5.97 -4.82
C PRO A 547 16.96 4.80 -4.28
N PRO A 548 18.08 5.08 -3.60
CA PRO A 548 18.95 4.01 -3.05
C PRO A 548 18.19 3.02 -2.17
N VAL A 549 17.24 3.49 -1.35
CA VAL A 549 16.40 2.64 -0.50
C VAL A 549 15.65 1.57 -1.31
N PHE A 550 15.24 1.88 -2.53
CA PHE A 550 14.59 0.93 -3.43
C PHE A 550 15.61 0.09 -4.21
N ALA A 551 16.50 0.74 -4.97
CA ALA A 551 17.41 0.04 -5.86
C ALA A 551 18.36 -0.91 -5.13
N GLU A 552 18.93 -0.50 -3.99
CA GLU A 552 19.87 -1.29 -3.20
C GLU A 552 19.22 -2.54 -2.58
N ARG A 553 17.92 -2.49 -2.26
CA ARG A 553 17.16 -3.66 -1.82
C ARG A 553 17.24 -4.81 -2.81
N TYR A 554 17.12 -4.50 -4.11
CA TYR A 554 17.09 -5.52 -5.16
C TYR A 554 18.44 -5.80 -5.78
N LEU A 555 19.32 -4.79 -5.95
CA LEU A 555 20.55 -4.91 -6.73
C LEU A 555 21.83 -4.87 -5.87
N GLY A 556 21.74 -4.46 -4.60
CA GLY A 556 22.90 -4.15 -3.78
C GLY A 556 23.39 -2.73 -4.01
N ARG A 557 24.45 -2.31 -3.32
CA ARG A 557 24.99 -0.96 -3.47
C ARG A 557 25.60 -0.78 -4.86
N LEU A 558 25.36 0.38 -5.47
CA LEU A 558 25.88 0.69 -6.81
C LEU A 558 27.41 0.60 -6.85
N GLU A 559 28.10 1.15 -5.84
CA GLU A 559 29.55 1.14 -5.74
C GLU A 559 30.16 -0.26 -5.61
N ASP A 560 29.43 -1.22 -5.02
CA ASP A 560 29.86 -2.60 -4.82
C ASP A 560 29.43 -3.53 -5.98
N SER A 561 28.52 -3.08 -6.83
CA SER A 561 27.87 -3.93 -7.83
C SER A 561 27.53 -3.16 -9.13
N PRO A 562 28.46 -2.38 -9.71
CA PRO A 562 28.19 -1.57 -10.89
C PRO A 562 27.74 -2.41 -12.10
N ASP A 563 28.29 -3.62 -12.25
CA ASP A 563 27.91 -4.54 -13.34
C ASP A 563 26.46 -5.03 -13.21
N VAL A 564 25.96 -5.20 -11.98
CA VAL A 564 24.56 -5.58 -11.74
C VAL A 564 23.63 -4.44 -12.17
N TYR A 565 23.95 -3.19 -11.84
CA TYR A 565 23.20 -2.03 -12.29
C TYR A 565 23.23 -1.87 -13.80
N ALA A 566 24.41 -1.97 -14.42
CA ALA A 566 24.56 -1.92 -15.87
C ALA A 566 23.72 -3.01 -16.57
N HIS A 567 23.70 -4.23 -16.02
CA HIS A 567 22.88 -5.31 -16.56
C HIS A 567 21.37 -5.07 -16.44
N HIS A 568 20.92 -4.32 -15.42
CA HIS A 568 19.49 -4.00 -15.23
C HIS A 568 19.07 -2.70 -15.94
N SER A 569 20.00 -1.87 -16.37
CA SER A 569 19.71 -0.61 -17.07
C SER A 569 19.62 -0.83 -18.58
N ILE A 570 18.80 -0.02 -19.24
CA ILE A 570 18.61 -0.03 -20.70
C ILE A 570 19.03 1.29 -21.33
N ARG A 571 19.57 2.22 -20.53
CA ARG A 571 20.08 3.51 -21.01
C ARG A 571 21.25 3.28 -21.97
N GLY A 572 21.16 3.86 -23.18
CA GLY A 572 22.20 3.74 -24.21
C GLY A 572 22.10 2.50 -25.09
N GLU A 573 21.16 1.60 -24.82
CA GLU A 573 20.86 0.50 -25.73
C GLU A 573 20.20 1.02 -27.02
N PRO A 574 20.50 0.44 -28.20
CA PRO A 574 19.82 0.78 -29.43
C PRO A 574 18.32 0.45 -29.34
N VAL A 575 17.48 1.45 -29.58
CA VAL A 575 16.02 1.28 -29.54
C VAL A 575 15.54 0.84 -30.94
N PRO A 576 15.06 -0.42 -31.10
CA PRO A 576 14.52 -0.86 -32.38
C PRO A 576 13.15 -0.21 -32.65
N GLU A 577 12.77 -0.10 -33.94
CA GLU A 577 11.44 0.46 -34.31
C GLU A 577 10.26 -0.31 -33.72
N SER A 578 10.47 -1.57 -33.37
CA SER A 578 9.48 -2.42 -32.68
C SER A 578 9.32 -2.14 -31.18
N LEU A 579 10.12 -1.23 -30.61
CA LEU A 579 10.03 -0.81 -29.21
C LEU A 579 9.58 0.65 -29.11
N LEU A 580 8.36 0.87 -28.61
CA LEU A 580 7.85 2.21 -28.31
C LEU A 580 8.20 2.59 -26.87
N LEU A 581 9.14 3.53 -26.71
CA LEU A 581 9.42 4.19 -25.44
C LEU A 581 8.61 5.50 -25.38
N ALA A 582 7.71 5.63 -24.42
CA ALA A 582 6.83 6.80 -24.34
C ALA A 582 6.61 7.26 -22.88
N GLY A 583 6.37 8.56 -22.71
CA GLY A 583 5.99 9.16 -21.44
C GLY A 583 4.49 8.99 -21.13
N ALA A 584 4.06 9.55 -19.98
CA ALA A 584 2.71 9.44 -19.44
C ALA A 584 1.58 9.91 -20.40
N GLY A 585 1.90 10.72 -21.40
CA GLY A 585 0.92 11.25 -22.36
C GLY A 585 0.45 10.26 -23.42
N LEU A 586 1.01 9.05 -23.49
CA LEU A 586 0.61 8.04 -24.47
C LEU A 586 -0.80 7.49 -24.13
N THR A 587 -1.72 7.57 -25.10
CA THR A 587 -3.09 7.07 -24.94
C THR A 587 -3.18 5.57 -25.25
N LEU A 588 -4.17 4.88 -24.67
CA LEU A 588 -4.44 3.47 -24.97
C LEU A 588 -4.69 3.19 -26.45
N ARG A 589 -5.27 4.15 -27.18
CA ARG A 589 -5.48 4.03 -28.64
C ARG A 589 -4.19 4.07 -29.42
N GLN A 590 -3.29 4.98 -29.08
CA GLN A 590 -1.97 5.05 -29.72
C GLN A 590 -1.15 3.78 -29.46
N GLU A 591 -1.21 3.24 -28.26
CA GLU A 591 -0.60 1.95 -27.97
C GLU A 591 -1.20 0.83 -28.82
N LEU A 592 -2.53 0.78 -28.93
CA LEU A 592 -3.23 -0.23 -29.73
C LEU A 592 -2.83 -0.18 -31.20
N ASP A 593 -2.75 1.03 -31.79
CA ASP A 593 -2.36 1.22 -33.18
C ASP A 593 -0.91 0.76 -33.42
N PHE A 594 0.01 1.08 -32.50
CA PHE A 594 1.38 0.62 -32.55
C PHE A 594 1.49 -0.91 -32.47
N ILE A 595 0.80 -1.53 -31.51
CA ILE A 595 0.83 -2.99 -31.31
C ILE A 595 0.26 -3.71 -32.53
N ARG A 596 -0.85 -3.22 -33.12
CA ARG A 596 -1.46 -3.81 -34.32
C ARG A 596 -0.51 -3.72 -35.52
N ALA A 597 0.16 -2.61 -35.71
CA ALA A 597 1.15 -2.45 -36.78
C ALA A 597 2.34 -3.39 -36.60
N GLY A 598 2.81 -3.59 -35.35
CA GLY A 598 3.95 -4.49 -35.06
C GLY A 598 3.63 -5.97 -35.14
N LEU A 599 2.34 -6.36 -35.10
CA LEU A 599 1.87 -7.77 -35.19
C LEU A 599 1.29 -8.14 -36.56
N SER A 600 1.12 -7.17 -37.46
CA SER A 600 0.71 -7.38 -38.86
C SER A 600 1.91 -7.85 -39.71
#